data_bfe840ab06f5dc1a23f450758cca4b2b
#
_entry.id   bfe840ab06f5dc1a23f450758cca4b2b
#
_cell.length_a   1.000
_cell.length_b   1.000
_cell.length_c   1.000
_cell.angle_alpha   90.00
_cell.angle_beta   90.00
_cell.angle_gamma   90.00
#
_symmetry.space_group_name_H-M   'P 1'
#
loop_
_entity.id
_entity.type
_entity.pdbx_description
1 polymer ?
#
loop_
_entity_poly.entity_id
_entity_poly.type
_entity_poly.pdbx_seq_one_letter_code
_entity_poly.pdbx_strand_id
1 'polypeptide(L)'
;MKCKLLILNIILNSFIYAECSDLNYSDCLYWSSYCEWDDNTSQCQDIDGGGSDGGGGVGDGPYEYTSITESNGLRNGPDYRDGVLYYPIDAPTPYKSIVLTPGFGSGSSSMSSWATFFASHGFIAMTIGPNDEINDSHEMRGEGLIDGIETITQENNRMSSPIYGMIDINSYSVGGYSMGGGASQNAAMMDSNIKAAISLNPTVLFDNCDICPAEVYDGVTYCICLEPELINHSVPSIIFAGEIEVNELPDYDGMLGQDIYSNMSENTDKIMFEGAGDGHGFAAYPYGEVQDYALNWLNYYLLGDISACESLLEYPSSASEYLINLECSDVLIGDVNGDFLINIQDIILTVNLVLNSEYNISADINSDGGIDILDIVQLANIILS
;
A
#
# COMPACT_ATOMS: atom_id res chain seq x y z
N MET A 1 -12.69 -35.52 0.24
CA MET A 1 -11.39 -35.80 0.91
C MET A 1 -11.20 -34.60 1.83
N LYS A 2 -11.29 -34.76 3.15
CA LYS A 2 -11.17 -33.64 4.09
C LYS A 2 -9.76 -33.05 3.95
N CYS A 3 -9.67 -31.78 3.58
CA CYS A 3 -8.41 -31.03 3.54
C CYS A 3 -7.97 -30.77 5.00
N LYS A 4 -6.79 -31.23 5.39
CA LYS A 4 -6.22 -30.95 6.70
C LYS A 4 -5.20 -29.85 6.54
N LEU A 5 -5.50 -28.68 7.09
CA LEU A 5 -4.57 -27.56 7.14
C LEU A 5 -3.46 -27.83 8.16
N LEU A 6 -2.23 -27.50 7.78
CA LEU A 6 -1.08 -27.56 8.66
C LEU A 6 -0.85 -26.15 9.22
N ILE A 7 -1.25 -25.89 10.46
CA ILE A 7 -0.92 -24.64 11.14
C ILE A 7 0.44 -24.82 11.82
N LEU A 8 1.44 -24.09 11.35
CA LEU A 8 2.76 -24.06 11.96
C LEU A 8 2.73 -23.08 13.14
N ASN A 9 2.57 -23.61 14.35
CA ASN A 9 2.75 -22.81 15.56
C ASN A 9 4.24 -22.84 15.93
N ILE A 10 4.93 -21.73 15.80
CA ILE A 10 6.40 -21.59 16.00
C ILE A 10 6.80 -21.76 17.50
N ILE A 11 5.84 -21.89 18.38
CA ILE A 11 6.11 -22.11 19.83
C ILE A 11 5.60 -23.49 20.24
N LEU A 12 6.43 -24.49 20.18
CA LEU A 12 6.24 -25.88 20.62
C LEU A 12 5.94 -26.89 19.49
N ASN A 13 6.88 -27.77 19.26
CA ASN A 13 6.93 -29.05 18.54
C ASN A 13 5.61 -29.91 18.48
N SER A 14 4.46 -29.33 18.18
CA SER A 14 3.22 -30.06 17.94
C SER A 14 2.54 -29.51 16.70
N PHE A 15 2.45 -30.32 15.65
CA PHE A 15 1.62 -30.06 14.50
C PHE A 15 0.15 -30.15 14.94
N ILE A 16 -0.55 -29.02 14.98
CA ILE A 16 -1.99 -28.99 15.18
C ILE A 16 -2.62 -28.92 13.80
N TYR A 17 -3.46 -29.89 13.48
CA TYR A 17 -4.32 -29.87 12.29
C TYR A 17 -5.61 -29.18 12.70
N ALA A 18 -5.90 -28.00 12.14
CA ALA A 18 -7.20 -27.34 12.25
C ALA A 18 -8.07 -27.68 11.03
N GLU A 19 -9.38 -27.82 11.24
CA GLU A 19 -10.38 -27.82 10.16
C GLU A 19 -10.89 -26.36 10.03
N CYS A 20 -11.43 -25.95 8.87
CA CYS A 20 -11.97 -24.60 8.69
C CYS A 20 -12.94 -24.20 9.81
N SER A 21 -13.75 -25.15 10.29
CA SER A 21 -14.69 -24.93 11.39
C SER A 21 -14.06 -24.59 12.74
N ASP A 22 -12.76 -24.74 12.90
CA ASP A 22 -12.01 -24.41 14.11
C ASP A 22 -11.43 -22.97 14.06
N LEU A 23 -11.55 -22.28 12.91
CA LEU A 23 -10.99 -20.95 12.67
C LEU A 23 -11.97 -19.87 13.11
N ASN A 24 -11.44 -18.80 13.69
CA ASN A 24 -12.16 -17.55 13.90
C ASN A 24 -12.29 -16.77 12.58
N TYR A 25 -12.96 -15.61 12.58
CA TYR A 25 -13.20 -14.82 11.38
C TYR A 25 -11.91 -14.44 10.65
N SER A 26 -10.93 -13.92 11.37
CA SER A 26 -9.65 -13.48 10.76
C SER A 26 -8.83 -14.66 10.25
N ASP A 27 -8.78 -15.77 10.99
CA ASP A 27 -8.09 -16.97 10.55
C ASP A 27 -8.79 -17.61 9.33
N CYS A 28 -10.12 -17.56 9.28
CA CYS A 28 -10.89 -18.03 8.14
C CYS A 28 -10.55 -17.24 6.87
N LEU A 29 -10.46 -15.93 6.97
CA LEU A 29 -10.04 -15.06 5.87
C LEU A 29 -8.58 -15.29 5.47
N TYR A 30 -7.70 -15.52 6.45
CA TYR A 30 -6.31 -15.88 6.16
C TYR A 30 -6.20 -17.14 5.31
N TRP A 31 -7.09 -18.11 5.54
CA TRP A 31 -7.16 -19.36 4.78
C TRP A 31 -8.20 -19.33 3.66
N SER A 32 -8.52 -18.15 3.12
CA SER A 32 -9.57 -17.95 2.10
C SER A 32 -9.41 -18.78 0.81
N SER A 33 -8.22 -19.30 0.53
CA SER A 33 -8.01 -20.28 -0.55
C SER A 33 -8.61 -21.67 -0.28
N TYR A 34 -8.96 -21.96 0.96
CA TYR A 34 -9.42 -23.28 1.44
C TYR A 34 -10.69 -23.21 2.27
N CYS A 35 -10.96 -22.05 2.86
CA CYS A 35 -12.05 -21.81 3.78
C CYS A 35 -12.83 -20.56 3.37
N GLU A 36 -14.14 -20.56 3.61
CA GLU A 36 -14.99 -19.38 3.47
C GLU A 36 -15.75 -19.10 4.76
N TRP A 37 -15.98 -17.82 5.05
CA TRP A 37 -16.79 -17.41 6.20
C TRP A 37 -18.26 -17.36 5.83
N ASP A 38 -19.10 -18.07 6.57
CA ASP A 38 -20.57 -18.00 6.42
C ASP A 38 -21.14 -17.01 7.45
N ASP A 39 -21.54 -15.82 6.99
CA ASP A 39 -22.13 -14.77 7.79
C ASP A 39 -23.45 -15.17 8.47
N ASN A 40 -24.19 -16.12 7.90
CA ASN A 40 -25.48 -16.57 8.45
C ASN A 40 -25.28 -17.46 9.68
N THR A 41 -24.22 -18.25 9.69
CA THR A 41 -23.89 -19.16 10.78
C THR A 41 -22.78 -18.61 11.69
N SER A 42 -22.08 -17.55 11.27
CA SER A 42 -20.88 -17.01 11.91
C SER A 42 -19.82 -18.11 12.13
N GLN A 43 -19.60 -18.91 11.11
CA GLN A 43 -18.65 -20.01 11.13
C GLN A 43 -17.82 -20.07 9.84
N CYS A 44 -16.58 -20.47 9.99
CA CYS A 44 -15.69 -20.78 8.87
C CYS A 44 -15.99 -22.19 8.35
N GLN A 45 -16.07 -22.38 7.04
CA GLN A 45 -16.37 -23.67 6.41
C GLN A 45 -15.43 -23.97 5.25
N ASP A 46 -15.28 -25.28 4.93
CA ASP A 46 -14.49 -25.71 3.78
C ASP A 46 -15.15 -25.21 2.49
N ILE A 47 -14.36 -24.66 1.57
CA ILE A 47 -14.82 -24.35 0.22
C ILE A 47 -15.04 -25.67 -0.52
N ASP A 48 -16.28 -25.97 -0.86
CA ASP A 48 -16.64 -27.16 -1.64
C ASP A 48 -16.17 -27.00 -3.10
N GLY A 49 -14.96 -27.47 -3.39
CA GLY A 49 -14.51 -27.76 -4.77
C GLY A 49 -13.86 -26.59 -5.49
N GLY A 50 -12.58 -26.66 -5.48
CA GLY A 50 -11.59 -25.92 -6.23
C GLY A 50 -11.97 -25.20 -7.49
N GLY A 51 -11.51 -24.01 -7.57
CA GLY A 51 -11.08 -23.39 -8.84
C GLY A 51 -12.07 -22.51 -9.55
N SER A 52 -11.60 -21.34 -9.78
CA SER A 52 -11.91 -20.41 -10.88
C SER A 52 -13.27 -19.74 -10.94
N ASP A 53 -13.14 -18.45 -11.09
CA ASP A 53 -14.02 -17.51 -11.78
C ASP A 53 -15.12 -16.82 -10.99
N GLY A 54 -14.84 -15.53 -10.72
CA GLY A 54 -15.85 -14.48 -10.90
C GLY A 54 -17.10 -14.59 -10.04
N GLY A 55 -17.01 -14.30 -8.77
CA GLY A 55 -18.21 -14.05 -7.97
C GLY A 55 -17.93 -12.94 -6.98
N GLY A 56 -18.68 -11.84 -7.08
CA GLY A 56 -18.48 -10.63 -6.30
C GLY A 56 -18.33 -10.89 -4.81
N GLY A 57 -17.11 -10.73 -4.32
CA GLY A 57 -16.81 -10.68 -2.91
C GLY A 57 -17.24 -9.36 -2.30
N VAL A 58 -17.53 -9.35 -1.01
CA VAL A 58 -17.77 -8.12 -0.25
C VAL A 58 -16.55 -7.22 -0.42
N GLY A 59 -16.72 -6.06 -1.11
CA GLY A 59 -15.63 -5.12 -1.39
C GLY A 59 -15.26 -4.93 -2.86
N ASP A 60 -15.99 -5.51 -3.79
CA ASP A 60 -15.78 -5.27 -5.23
C ASP A 60 -16.21 -3.84 -5.58
N GLY A 61 -15.26 -3.11 -6.19
CA GLY A 61 -15.49 -1.76 -6.72
C GLY A 61 -16.38 -1.78 -7.97
N PRO A 62 -16.66 -0.57 -8.51
CA PRO A 62 -17.59 -0.40 -9.64
C PRO A 62 -17.04 -0.89 -10.98
N TYR A 63 -15.76 -1.24 -11.08
CA TYR A 63 -15.12 -1.56 -12.36
C TYR A 63 -14.77 -3.05 -12.45
N GLU A 64 -14.98 -3.59 -13.66
CA GLU A 64 -14.40 -4.90 -13.99
C GLU A 64 -12.89 -4.80 -14.12
N TYR A 65 -12.18 -5.88 -13.78
CA TYR A 65 -10.72 -5.93 -13.86
C TYR A 65 -10.22 -7.24 -14.48
N THR A 66 -8.99 -7.21 -14.93
CA THR A 66 -8.25 -8.39 -15.41
C THR A 66 -6.79 -8.28 -15.05
N SER A 67 -5.94 -9.22 -15.48
CA SER A 67 -4.53 -9.22 -15.10
C SER A 67 -3.57 -9.51 -16.25
N ILE A 68 -2.33 -9.09 -16.06
CA ILE A 68 -1.18 -9.43 -16.89
C ILE A 68 -0.17 -10.16 -16.00
N THR A 69 0.40 -11.25 -16.52
CA THR A 69 1.45 -12.03 -15.87
C THR A 69 2.67 -12.14 -16.79
N GLU A 70 3.73 -12.76 -16.32
CA GLU A 70 4.91 -13.07 -17.13
C GLU A 70 4.56 -13.85 -18.42
N SER A 71 3.56 -14.72 -18.37
CA SER A 71 3.09 -15.46 -19.55
C SER A 71 2.50 -14.55 -20.64
N ASN A 72 2.06 -13.34 -20.26
CA ASN A 72 1.58 -12.29 -21.14
C ASN A 72 2.67 -11.26 -21.49
N GLY A 73 3.91 -11.49 -21.06
CA GLY A 73 5.06 -10.65 -21.30
C GLY A 73 5.26 -9.54 -20.27
N LEU A 74 4.65 -9.62 -19.10
CA LEU A 74 4.98 -8.75 -17.97
C LEU A 74 6.46 -8.98 -17.61
N ARG A 75 7.17 -7.88 -17.35
CA ARG A 75 8.56 -7.94 -16.88
C ARG A 75 8.62 -8.62 -15.51
N ASN A 76 9.68 -9.37 -15.30
CA ASN A 76 10.05 -9.92 -14.00
C ASN A 76 11.37 -9.28 -13.56
N GLY A 77 11.41 -8.72 -12.33
CA GLY A 77 12.54 -8.19 -11.58
C GLY A 77 13.72 -7.63 -12.35
N PRO A 78 14.83 -7.29 -11.73
CA PRO A 78 15.65 -8.19 -10.89
C PRO A 78 15.38 -8.22 -9.39
N ASP A 79 14.73 -7.20 -8.82
CA ASP A 79 14.65 -7.06 -7.38
C ASP A 79 13.38 -7.69 -6.79
N TYR A 80 12.62 -8.41 -7.59
CA TYR A 80 11.52 -9.29 -7.19
C TYR A 80 11.46 -10.54 -8.07
N ARG A 81 10.94 -11.67 -7.58
CA ARG A 81 10.94 -12.97 -8.25
C ARG A 81 9.80 -13.15 -9.25
N ASP A 82 8.62 -12.73 -8.87
CA ASP A 82 7.40 -12.90 -9.66
C ASP A 82 6.42 -11.76 -9.37
N GLY A 83 5.48 -11.53 -10.29
CA GLY A 83 4.48 -10.50 -10.12
C GLY A 83 3.24 -10.73 -10.97
N VAL A 84 2.12 -10.16 -10.49
CA VAL A 84 0.86 -10.08 -11.23
C VAL A 84 0.39 -8.63 -11.22
N LEU A 85 0.11 -8.09 -12.41
CA LEU A 85 -0.42 -6.75 -12.57
C LEU A 85 -1.92 -6.84 -12.87
N TYR A 86 -2.74 -6.37 -11.96
CA TYR A 86 -4.19 -6.24 -12.11
C TYR A 86 -4.53 -4.83 -12.60
N TYR A 87 -5.49 -4.72 -13.53
CA TYR A 87 -5.89 -3.43 -14.08
C TYR A 87 -7.38 -3.38 -14.39
N PRO A 88 -8.03 -2.22 -14.23
CA PRO A 88 -9.44 -2.05 -14.59
C PRO A 88 -9.63 -2.09 -16.12
N ILE A 89 -10.77 -2.61 -16.57
CA ILE A 89 -11.09 -2.72 -18.00
C ILE A 89 -11.83 -1.47 -18.49
N ASP A 90 -12.70 -0.91 -17.65
CA ASP A 90 -13.69 0.11 -18.02
C ASP A 90 -13.63 1.38 -17.15
N ALA A 91 -12.61 1.54 -16.32
CA ALA A 91 -12.37 2.75 -15.56
C ALA A 91 -11.79 3.89 -16.46
N PRO A 92 -11.97 5.15 -16.07
CA PRO A 92 -11.36 6.28 -16.78
C PRO A 92 -9.84 6.25 -16.76
N THR A 93 -9.20 6.57 -17.87
CA THR A 93 -7.74 6.75 -17.97
C THR A 93 -7.36 8.23 -17.84
N PRO A 94 -6.10 8.57 -17.48
CA PRO A 94 -4.98 7.66 -17.18
C PRO A 94 -5.07 7.01 -15.81
N TYR A 95 -4.72 5.72 -15.73
CA TYR A 95 -4.74 4.96 -14.48
C TYR A 95 -3.62 5.37 -13.55
N LYS A 96 -3.92 5.48 -12.26
CA LYS A 96 -2.95 5.58 -11.17
C LYS A 96 -2.58 4.18 -10.70
N SER A 97 -1.45 4.05 -9.97
CA SER A 97 -0.98 2.71 -9.64
C SER A 97 -0.49 2.53 -8.21
N ILE A 98 -0.54 1.27 -7.76
CA ILE A 98 0.05 0.81 -6.50
C ILE A 98 0.82 -0.49 -6.72
N VAL A 99 2.00 -0.61 -6.09
CA VAL A 99 2.76 -1.87 -6.01
C VAL A 99 2.68 -2.40 -4.59
N LEU A 100 2.42 -3.70 -4.44
CA LEU A 100 2.19 -4.39 -3.18
C LEU A 100 3.17 -5.53 -2.97
N THR A 101 3.79 -5.61 -1.79
CA THR A 101 4.70 -6.71 -1.41
C THR A 101 4.22 -7.41 -0.14
N PRO A 102 4.38 -8.74 -0.02
CA PRO A 102 3.89 -9.53 1.10
C PRO A 102 4.80 -9.49 2.32
N GLY A 103 4.32 -10.10 3.41
CA GLY A 103 5.07 -10.38 4.62
C GLY A 103 6.05 -11.54 4.49
N PHE A 104 6.68 -11.88 5.62
CA PHE A 104 7.63 -12.99 5.77
C PHE A 104 7.03 -14.32 5.32
N GLY A 105 7.82 -15.12 4.58
CA GLY A 105 7.45 -16.45 4.14
C GLY A 105 6.32 -16.51 3.09
N SER A 106 6.00 -15.37 2.46
CA SER A 106 4.88 -15.27 1.52
C SER A 106 5.31 -14.76 0.15
N GLY A 107 4.67 -15.26 -0.91
CA GLY A 107 4.86 -14.83 -2.29
C GLY A 107 3.82 -13.80 -2.75
N SER A 108 3.93 -13.35 -4.00
CA SER A 108 3.07 -12.31 -4.61
C SER A 108 1.57 -12.56 -4.46
N SER A 109 1.14 -13.82 -4.51
CA SER A 109 -0.28 -14.20 -4.45
C SER A 109 -0.98 -13.84 -3.13
N SER A 110 -0.23 -13.71 -2.02
CA SER A 110 -0.83 -13.35 -0.73
C SER A 110 -1.38 -11.91 -0.69
N MET A 111 -0.94 -11.04 -1.61
CA MET A 111 -1.47 -9.69 -1.76
C MET A 111 -2.56 -9.56 -2.82
N SER A 112 -3.01 -10.67 -3.41
CA SER A 112 -3.97 -10.64 -4.52
C SER A 112 -5.32 -10.03 -4.14
N SER A 113 -5.81 -10.25 -2.92
CA SER A 113 -7.08 -9.67 -2.46
C SER A 113 -7.02 -8.13 -2.43
N TRP A 114 -5.93 -7.55 -1.92
CA TRP A 114 -5.71 -6.11 -1.96
C TRP A 114 -5.56 -5.58 -3.39
N ALA A 115 -4.82 -6.31 -4.24
CA ALA A 115 -4.62 -5.88 -5.62
C ALA A 115 -5.92 -5.91 -6.45
N THR A 116 -6.74 -6.95 -6.30
CA THR A 116 -8.05 -7.02 -6.98
C THR A 116 -9.03 -5.99 -6.44
N PHE A 117 -9.00 -5.71 -5.14
CA PHE A 117 -9.77 -4.63 -4.53
C PHE A 117 -9.41 -3.27 -5.18
N PHE A 118 -8.14 -2.88 -5.22
CA PHE A 118 -7.73 -1.63 -5.84
C PHE A 118 -8.01 -1.60 -7.34
N ALA A 119 -7.84 -2.72 -8.05
CA ALA A 119 -8.14 -2.79 -9.48
C ALA A 119 -9.63 -2.60 -9.77
N SER A 120 -10.51 -3.16 -8.95
CA SER A 120 -11.96 -2.94 -9.07
C SER A 120 -12.38 -1.51 -8.73
N HIS A 121 -11.52 -0.73 -8.06
CA HIS A 121 -11.74 0.69 -7.76
C HIS A 121 -11.01 1.66 -8.72
N GLY A 122 -10.47 1.14 -9.84
CA GLY A 122 -9.95 1.99 -10.93
C GLY A 122 -8.44 2.20 -10.92
N PHE A 123 -7.70 1.53 -10.03
CA PHE A 123 -6.24 1.61 -9.98
C PHE A 123 -5.58 0.44 -10.72
N ILE A 124 -4.38 0.64 -11.23
CA ILE A 124 -3.49 -0.47 -11.53
C ILE A 124 -2.88 -0.94 -10.20
N ALA A 125 -2.97 -2.22 -9.91
CA ALA A 125 -2.38 -2.80 -8.71
C ALA A 125 -1.47 -3.98 -9.08
N MET A 126 -0.19 -3.88 -8.76
CA MET A 126 0.77 -4.93 -9.03
C MET A 126 1.21 -5.60 -7.73
N THR A 127 1.06 -6.92 -7.64
CA THR A 127 1.66 -7.70 -6.57
C THR A 127 3.03 -8.19 -7.00
N ILE A 128 4.00 -8.13 -6.09
CA ILE A 128 5.34 -8.69 -6.30
C ILE A 128 5.70 -9.67 -5.19
N GLY A 129 6.42 -10.74 -5.54
CA GLY A 129 7.01 -11.68 -4.57
C GLY A 129 8.48 -11.38 -4.36
N PRO A 130 9.01 -11.42 -3.14
CA PRO A 130 10.44 -11.25 -2.90
C PRO A 130 11.25 -12.35 -3.60
N ASN A 131 12.51 -12.09 -3.89
CA ASN A 131 13.40 -13.07 -4.48
C ASN A 131 13.61 -14.28 -3.56
N ASP A 132 13.71 -14.02 -2.26
CA ASP A 132 13.72 -15.04 -1.19
C ASP A 132 12.67 -14.67 -0.12
N GLU A 133 11.63 -15.48 0.01
CA GLU A 133 10.51 -15.23 0.93
C GLU A 133 10.96 -15.18 2.40
N ILE A 134 12.10 -15.81 2.73
CA ILE A 134 12.63 -15.96 4.09
C ILE A 134 13.77 -14.98 4.38
N ASN A 135 14.66 -14.75 3.42
CA ASN A 135 15.91 -14.05 3.68
C ASN A 135 15.98 -12.62 3.10
N ASP A 136 15.04 -12.23 2.23
CA ASP A 136 15.00 -10.84 1.76
C ASP A 136 14.58 -9.92 2.90
N SER A 137 15.42 -8.92 3.19
CA SER A 137 15.20 -7.92 4.21
C SER A 137 14.05 -6.96 3.86
N HIS A 138 13.67 -6.10 4.81
CA HIS A 138 12.72 -5.02 4.56
C HIS A 138 13.22 -4.08 3.47
N GLU A 139 14.52 -3.74 3.49
CA GLU A 139 15.15 -2.88 2.48
C GLU A 139 15.13 -3.53 1.09
N MET A 140 15.48 -4.82 0.97
CA MET A 140 15.42 -5.54 -0.32
C MET A 140 14.00 -5.62 -0.88
N ARG A 141 12.99 -5.79 -0.01
CA ARG A 141 11.58 -5.73 -0.43
C ARG A 141 11.17 -4.31 -0.83
N GLY A 142 11.75 -3.28 -0.22
CA GLY A 142 11.62 -1.88 -0.64
C GLY A 142 12.18 -1.64 -2.04
N GLU A 143 13.38 -2.16 -2.32
CA GLU A 143 13.97 -2.15 -3.68
C GLU A 143 13.06 -2.86 -4.69
N GLY A 144 12.46 -4.01 -4.29
CA GLY A 144 11.47 -4.71 -5.09
C GLY A 144 10.23 -3.87 -5.43
N LEU A 145 9.72 -3.07 -4.48
CA LEU A 145 8.61 -2.14 -4.73
C LEU A 145 8.98 -1.08 -5.77
N ILE A 146 10.18 -0.51 -5.71
CA ILE A 146 10.70 0.45 -6.70
C ILE A 146 10.83 -0.21 -8.07
N ASP A 147 11.35 -1.43 -8.13
CA ASP A 147 11.46 -2.19 -9.39
C ASP A 147 10.08 -2.56 -9.97
N GLY A 148 9.07 -2.78 -9.12
CA GLY A 148 7.67 -2.95 -9.51
C GLY A 148 7.08 -1.69 -10.16
N ILE A 149 7.41 -0.49 -9.66
CA ILE A 149 7.03 0.80 -10.27
C ILE A 149 7.65 0.92 -11.68
N GLU A 150 8.92 0.56 -11.82
CA GLU A 150 9.58 0.53 -13.13
C GLU A 150 8.89 -0.44 -14.10
N THR A 151 8.42 -1.60 -13.60
CA THR A 151 7.69 -2.57 -14.41
C THR A 151 6.37 -1.98 -14.93
N ILE A 152 5.62 -1.29 -14.09
CA ILE A 152 4.37 -0.60 -14.50
C ILE A 152 4.70 0.47 -15.55
N THR A 153 5.77 1.24 -15.35
CA THR A 153 6.23 2.26 -16.31
C THR A 153 6.59 1.64 -17.66
N GLN A 154 7.25 0.47 -17.66
CA GLN A 154 7.57 -0.25 -18.90
C GLN A 154 6.32 -0.79 -19.59
N GLU A 155 5.28 -1.22 -18.86
CA GLU A 155 4.01 -1.64 -19.45
C GLU A 155 3.31 -0.49 -20.17
N ASN A 156 3.40 0.74 -19.65
CA ASN A 156 2.90 1.93 -20.35
C ASN A 156 3.61 2.16 -21.70
N ASN A 157 4.83 1.71 -21.85
CA ASN A 157 5.65 1.88 -23.05
C ASN A 157 5.68 0.64 -23.99
N ARG A 158 5.20 -0.51 -23.51
CA ARG A 158 5.19 -1.76 -24.26
C ARG A 158 4.00 -1.81 -25.22
N MET A 159 4.24 -1.61 -26.53
CA MET A 159 3.20 -1.54 -27.56
C MET A 159 2.25 -2.75 -27.62
N SER A 160 2.67 -3.92 -27.13
CA SER A 160 1.84 -5.13 -27.04
C SER A 160 1.10 -5.26 -25.72
N SER A 161 1.28 -4.34 -24.79
CA SER A 161 0.53 -4.30 -23.53
C SER A 161 -0.90 -3.84 -23.75
N PRO A 162 -1.89 -4.49 -23.11
CA PRO A 162 -3.29 -4.02 -23.17
C PRO A 162 -3.50 -2.65 -22.53
N ILE A 163 -2.55 -2.18 -21.71
CA ILE A 163 -2.59 -0.88 -21.02
C ILE A 163 -1.55 0.12 -21.56
N TYR A 164 -1.06 -0.11 -22.79
CA TYR A 164 -0.11 0.78 -23.46
C TYR A 164 -0.68 2.21 -23.58
N GLY A 165 0.10 3.18 -23.04
CA GLY A 165 -0.28 4.61 -23.07
C GLY A 165 -1.45 4.99 -22.17
N MET A 166 -1.87 4.11 -21.25
CA MET A 166 -3.04 4.34 -20.38
C MET A 166 -2.69 4.68 -18.94
N ILE A 167 -1.39 4.75 -18.58
CA ILE A 167 -0.92 4.89 -17.21
C ILE A 167 -0.36 6.29 -16.96
N ASP A 168 -0.73 6.90 -15.86
CA ASP A 168 -0.02 8.05 -15.32
C ASP A 168 1.23 7.59 -14.55
N ILE A 169 2.35 7.61 -15.24
CA ILE A 169 3.63 7.14 -14.69
C ILE A 169 4.22 8.05 -13.59
N ASN A 170 3.61 9.21 -13.33
CA ASN A 170 4.02 10.14 -12.28
C ASN A 170 3.13 10.04 -11.03
N SER A 171 2.10 9.20 -11.05
CA SER A 171 1.14 9.05 -9.95
C SER A 171 1.06 7.59 -9.52
N TYR A 172 1.98 7.22 -8.63
CA TYR A 172 2.13 5.85 -8.11
C TYR A 172 2.30 5.82 -6.60
N SER A 173 1.94 4.70 -6.02
CA SER A 173 2.02 4.41 -4.60
C SER A 173 2.61 3.04 -4.34
N VAL A 174 2.93 2.79 -3.08
CA VAL A 174 3.45 1.50 -2.60
C VAL A 174 2.68 1.04 -1.38
N GLY A 175 2.67 -0.26 -1.15
CA GLY A 175 2.08 -0.82 0.06
C GLY A 175 2.57 -2.24 0.31
N GLY A 176 2.19 -2.76 1.46
CA GLY A 176 2.52 -4.14 1.80
C GLY A 176 2.06 -4.52 3.20
N TYR A 177 2.12 -5.82 3.46
CA TYR A 177 1.66 -6.40 4.72
C TYR A 177 2.85 -6.88 5.55
N SER A 178 2.79 -6.70 6.88
CA SER A 178 3.81 -7.17 7.81
C SER A 178 5.20 -6.63 7.45
N MET A 179 6.14 -7.48 7.17
CA MET A 179 7.46 -7.14 6.63
C MET A 179 7.37 -6.29 5.35
N GLY A 180 6.37 -6.56 4.49
CA GLY A 180 6.06 -5.74 3.31
C GLY A 180 5.53 -4.35 3.67
N GLY A 181 4.83 -4.21 4.80
CA GLY A 181 4.40 -2.92 5.34
C GLY A 181 5.59 -2.06 5.76
N GLY A 182 6.58 -2.65 6.44
CA GLY A 182 7.86 -2.00 6.73
C GLY A 182 8.62 -1.64 5.45
N ALA A 183 8.64 -2.54 4.46
CA ALA A 183 9.27 -2.30 3.16
C ALA A 183 8.65 -1.11 2.40
N SER A 184 7.33 -0.85 2.56
CA SER A 184 6.70 0.32 1.96
C SER A 184 7.27 1.64 2.49
N GLN A 185 7.68 1.68 3.76
CA GLN A 185 8.37 2.82 4.36
C GLN A 185 9.83 2.93 3.85
N ASN A 186 10.52 1.79 3.67
CA ASN A 186 11.84 1.79 3.02
C ASN A 186 11.77 2.33 1.58
N ALA A 187 10.79 1.90 0.80
CA ALA A 187 10.57 2.44 -0.55
C ALA A 187 10.31 3.96 -0.54
N ALA A 188 9.51 4.45 0.42
CA ALA A 188 9.25 5.88 0.61
C ALA A 188 10.51 6.69 0.96
N MET A 189 11.48 6.09 1.66
CA MET A 189 12.79 6.71 1.91
C MET A 189 13.69 6.72 0.66
N MET A 190 13.54 5.72 -0.23
CA MET A 190 14.34 5.58 -1.46
C MET A 190 13.84 6.46 -2.59
N ASP A 191 12.51 6.68 -2.71
CA ASP A 191 11.91 7.48 -3.77
C ASP A 191 10.86 8.45 -3.22
N SER A 192 11.22 9.72 -3.13
CA SER A 192 10.34 10.80 -2.68
C SER A 192 9.24 11.18 -3.69
N ASN A 193 9.23 10.61 -4.90
CA ASN A 193 8.16 10.82 -5.89
C ASN A 193 6.95 9.91 -5.65
N ILE A 194 7.06 8.89 -4.80
CA ILE A 194 5.92 8.09 -4.35
C ILE A 194 4.89 9.03 -3.74
N LYS A 195 3.64 8.94 -4.20
CA LYS A 195 2.56 9.84 -3.77
C LYS A 195 1.88 9.40 -2.48
N ALA A 196 1.90 8.10 -2.18
CA ALA A 196 1.30 7.54 -0.97
C ALA A 196 1.94 6.20 -0.62
N ALA A 197 2.02 5.91 0.68
CA ALA A 197 2.39 4.60 1.20
C ALA A 197 1.25 4.03 2.06
N ILE A 198 1.00 2.72 1.94
CA ILE A 198 0.02 1.97 2.74
C ILE A 198 0.75 0.85 3.46
N SER A 199 0.89 0.97 4.77
CA SER A 199 1.56 -0.01 5.62
C SER A 199 0.54 -0.81 6.41
N LEU A 200 0.34 -2.07 6.02
CA LEU A 200 -0.64 -2.99 6.59
C LEU A 200 0.04 -3.83 7.67
N ASN A 201 -0.26 -3.57 8.93
CA ASN A 201 0.39 -4.19 10.10
C ASN A 201 1.92 -4.26 9.95
N PRO A 202 2.61 -3.13 9.72
CA PRO A 202 4.03 -3.13 9.44
C PRO A 202 4.84 -3.58 10.67
N THR A 203 5.95 -4.26 10.39
CA THR A 203 6.96 -4.61 11.38
C THR A 203 8.21 -3.75 11.19
N VAL A 204 9.37 -4.18 11.69
CA VAL A 204 10.65 -3.47 11.62
C VAL A 204 10.96 -2.86 10.24
N LEU A 205 11.76 -1.80 10.22
CA LEU A 205 12.18 -1.11 8.99
C LEU A 205 13.58 -1.50 8.51
N PHE A 206 14.45 -1.95 9.41
CA PHE A 206 15.86 -2.23 9.09
C PHE A 206 16.28 -3.60 9.55
N ASP A 207 16.89 -4.38 8.63
CA ASP A 207 17.50 -5.70 8.86
C ASP A 207 19.00 -5.61 8.55
N ASN A 208 19.71 -4.70 9.19
CA ASN A 208 21.08 -4.37 8.82
C ASN A 208 21.99 -4.26 10.05
N CYS A 209 22.99 -5.18 10.16
CA CYS A 209 23.94 -5.20 11.27
C CYS A 209 24.92 -4.02 11.30
N ASP A 210 25.00 -3.22 10.25
CA ASP A 210 25.77 -1.97 10.26
C ASP A 210 25.00 -0.81 10.91
N ILE A 211 23.66 -0.96 11.02
CA ILE A 211 22.73 0.01 11.59
C ILE A 211 22.22 -0.49 12.94
N CYS A 212 21.69 -1.70 12.97
CA CYS A 212 20.98 -2.27 14.10
C CYS A 212 21.94 -2.99 15.08
N PRO A 213 21.68 -2.95 16.40
CA PRO A 213 22.40 -3.76 17.35
C PRO A 213 22.19 -5.25 17.07
N ALA A 214 23.26 -6.03 17.18
CA ALA A 214 23.21 -7.47 17.01
C ALA A 214 22.57 -8.14 18.24
N GLU A 215 21.50 -8.88 18.02
CA GLU A 215 20.84 -9.72 19.02
C GLU A 215 20.93 -11.19 18.63
N VAL A 216 20.91 -12.08 19.62
CA VAL A 216 21.00 -13.53 19.38
C VAL A 216 19.71 -14.16 19.86
N TYR A 217 18.93 -14.68 18.93
CA TYR A 217 17.73 -15.45 19.21
C TYR A 217 17.92 -16.91 18.72
N ASP A 218 17.70 -17.88 19.59
CA ASP A 218 17.87 -19.33 19.33
C ASP A 218 19.20 -19.70 18.64
N GLY A 219 20.27 -18.97 19.00
CA GLY A 219 21.63 -19.19 18.47
C GLY A 219 21.88 -18.59 17.08
N VAL A 220 20.94 -17.85 16.53
CA VAL A 220 21.06 -17.08 15.28
C VAL A 220 21.20 -15.60 15.65
N THR A 221 22.12 -14.90 14.97
CA THR A 221 22.30 -13.46 15.16
C THR A 221 21.35 -12.73 14.18
N TYR A 222 20.54 -11.84 14.74
CA TYR A 222 19.69 -10.91 14.00
C TYR A 222 20.12 -9.48 14.31
N CYS A 223 19.95 -8.61 13.33
CA CYS A 223 20.21 -7.18 13.45
C CYS A 223 18.99 -6.45 12.90
N ILE A 224 17.92 -6.44 13.69
CA ILE A 224 16.65 -5.80 13.34
C ILE A 224 16.39 -4.62 14.28
N CYS A 225 15.93 -3.50 13.74
CA CYS A 225 15.58 -2.34 14.56
C CYS A 225 14.69 -1.34 13.83
N LEU A 226 14.08 -0.49 14.63
CA LEU A 226 13.47 0.76 14.21
C LEU A 226 14.41 1.90 14.65
N GLU A 227 15.03 2.58 13.69
CA GLU A 227 15.90 3.73 13.96
C GLU A 227 15.18 5.04 13.62
N PRO A 228 14.68 5.77 14.61
CA PRO A 228 13.85 6.96 14.41
C PRO A 228 14.50 8.02 13.55
N GLU A 229 15.81 8.20 13.65
CA GLU A 229 16.54 9.22 12.89
C GLU A 229 16.62 8.93 11.39
N LEU A 230 16.38 7.68 10.99
CA LEU A 230 16.44 7.24 9.59
C LEU A 230 15.07 7.28 8.92
N ILE A 231 13.96 7.27 9.66
CA ILE A 231 12.61 7.42 9.12
C ILE A 231 12.36 8.89 8.74
N ASN A 232 13.07 9.34 7.74
CA ASN A 232 13.00 10.74 7.31
C ASN A 232 12.58 10.85 5.85
N HIS A 233 11.28 10.75 5.60
CA HIS A 233 10.68 10.99 4.30
C HIS A 233 9.41 11.83 4.43
N SER A 234 9.01 12.48 3.34
CA SER A 234 7.79 13.29 3.26
C SER A 234 6.65 12.58 2.53
N VAL A 235 6.82 11.30 2.17
CA VAL A 235 5.78 10.53 1.49
C VAL A 235 4.62 10.30 2.45
N PRO A 236 3.40 10.75 2.11
CA PRO A 236 2.21 10.50 2.91
C PRO A 236 2.01 9.02 3.22
N SER A 237 1.72 8.68 4.47
CA SER A 237 1.67 7.29 4.92
C SER A 237 0.47 6.97 5.80
N ILE A 238 -0.34 5.98 5.41
CA ILE A 238 -1.34 5.39 6.31
C ILE A 238 -0.82 4.07 6.86
N ILE A 239 -0.93 3.91 8.18
CA ILE A 239 -0.44 2.75 8.92
C ILE A 239 -1.62 2.09 9.64
N PHE A 240 -1.84 0.82 9.36
CA PHE A 240 -2.80 -0.01 10.08
C PHE A 240 -2.06 -0.89 11.08
N ALA A 241 -2.55 -0.97 12.30
CA ALA A 241 -1.96 -1.76 13.39
C ALA A 241 -3.05 -2.47 14.19
N GLY A 242 -2.71 -3.50 14.94
CA GLY A 242 -3.64 -4.18 15.84
C GLY A 242 -3.36 -3.84 17.31
N GLU A 243 -4.39 -3.60 18.12
CA GLU A 243 -4.26 -3.25 19.56
C GLU A 243 -3.48 -4.30 20.36
N ILE A 244 -3.65 -5.58 20.02
CA ILE A 244 -3.01 -6.69 20.73
C ILE A 244 -1.83 -7.31 19.97
N GLU A 245 -1.37 -6.67 18.91
CA GLU A 245 -0.34 -7.18 18.00
C GLU A 245 0.97 -7.51 18.74
N VAL A 246 1.37 -6.69 19.71
CA VAL A 246 2.55 -6.93 20.55
C VAL A 246 2.47 -8.24 21.36
N ASN A 247 1.25 -8.72 21.66
CA ASN A 247 1.07 -10.01 22.36
C ASN A 247 1.33 -11.20 21.44
N GLU A 248 1.13 -11.04 20.14
CA GLU A 248 1.38 -12.04 19.10
C GLU A 248 2.84 -12.01 18.64
N LEU A 249 3.44 -10.82 18.61
CA LEU A 249 4.79 -10.56 18.15
C LEU A 249 5.64 -9.86 19.23
N PRO A 250 5.84 -10.47 20.41
CA PRO A 250 6.52 -9.81 21.54
C PRO A 250 8.00 -9.47 21.26
N ASP A 251 8.63 -10.17 20.32
CA ASP A 251 10.03 -9.90 19.93
C ASP A 251 10.13 -8.63 19.04
N TYR A 252 9.00 -8.08 18.60
CA TYR A 252 8.89 -6.86 17.80
C TYR A 252 8.35 -5.67 18.61
N ASP A 253 8.30 -5.77 19.94
CA ASP A 253 7.94 -4.65 20.81
C ASP A 253 8.85 -3.44 20.56
N GLY A 254 8.27 -2.29 20.30
CA GLY A 254 8.99 -1.08 19.87
C GLY A 254 9.29 -1.00 18.37
N MET A 255 8.77 -1.93 17.54
CA MET A 255 9.05 -2.03 16.09
C MET A 255 7.79 -2.33 15.27
N LEU A 256 6.61 -2.07 15.81
CA LEU A 256 5.31 -2.26 15.18
C LEU A 256 4.75 -0.95 14.59
N GLY A 257 3.57 -0.99 14.03
CA GLY A 257 2.93 0.15 13.36
C GLY A 257 2.81 1.40 14.21
N GLN A 258 2.48 1.25 15.51
CA GLN A 258 2.38 2.35 16.47
C GLN A 258 3.73 3.05 16.66
N ASP A 259 4.81 2.27 16.74
CA ASP A 259 6.17 2.78 16.90
C ASP A 259 6.65 3.48 15.62
N ILE A 260 6.35 2.89 14.47
CA ILE A 260 6.66 3.48 13.15
C ILE A 260 6.00 4.85 13.04
N TYR A 261 4.67 4.94 13.29
CA TYR A 261 3.93 6.20 13.25
C TYR A 261 4.53 7.26 14.18
N SER A 262 4.84 6.87 15.42
CA SER A 262 5.36 7.76 16.45
C SER A 262 6.75 8.32 16.13
N ASN A 263 7.52 7.61 15.31
CA ASN A 263 8.88 7.98 14.92
C ASN A 263 8.97 8.68 13.55
N MET A 264 7.89 8.71 12.78
CA MET A 264 7.83 9.50 11.54
C MET A 264 7.79 11.00 11.82
N SER A 265 8.30 11.79 10.87
CA SER A 265 8.30 13.25 10.95
C SER A 265 6.90 13.84 11.19
N GLU A 266 6.82 14.86 12.03
CA GLU A 266 5.59 15.67 12.22
C GLU A 266 5.21 16.50 10.97
N ASN A 267 6.11 16.64 10.00
CA ASN A 267 5.83 17.30 8.74
C ASN A 267 5.32 16.35 7.64
N THR A 268 5.23 15.06 7.94
CA THR A 268 4.69 14.06 7.01
C THR A 268 3.20 13.89 7.29
N ASP A 269 2.37 13.96 6.27
CA ASP A 269 0.98 13.57 6.36
C ASP A 269 0.91 12.09 6.72
N LYS A 270 0.35 11.77 7.86
CA LYS A 270 0.32 10.41 8.38
C LYS A 270 -0.93 10.10 9.17
N ILE A 271 -1.41 8.88 9.04
CA ILE A 271 -2.51 8.32 9.83
C ILE A 271 -2.06 7.00 10.43
N MET A 272 -2.43 6.75 11.70
CA MET A 272 -2.42 5.42 12.30
C MET A 272 -3.82 5.02 12.67
N PHE A 273 -4.25 3.86 12.17
CA PHE A 273 -5.52 3.21 12.47
C PHE A 273 -5.23 1.91 13.20
N GLU A 274 -5.46 1.89 14.52
CA GLU A 274 -5.32 0.72 15.36
C GLU A 274 -6.67 0.04 15.54
N GLY A 275 -6.80 -1.24 15.12
CA GLY A 275 -8.01 -2.03 15.25
C GLY A 275 -8.23 -2.54 16.67
N ALA A 276 -9.44 -2.30 17.22
CA ALA A 276 -9.79 -2.65 18.59
C ALA A 276 -9.89 -4.17 18.80
N GLY A 277 -9.05 -4.72 19.67
CA GLY A 277 -8.98 -6.14 19.96
C GLY A 277 -8.34 -6.99 18.88
N ASP A 278 -7.86 -6.38 17.80
CA ASP A 278 -7.22 -7.05 16.68
C ASP A 278 -5.71 -7.23 16.89
N GLY A 279 -5.17 -8.29 16.29
CA GLY A 279 -3.75 -8.61 16.28
C GLY A 279 -3.06 -8.30 14.93
N HIS A 280 -2.02 -9.05 14.62
CA HIS A 280 -1.20 -8.86 13.42
C HIS A 280 -1.98 -9.07 12.10
N GLY A 281 -3.14 -9.72 12.14
CA GLY A 281 -4.01 -9.95 10.97
C GLY A 281 -4.97 -8.81 10.63
N PHE A 282 -5.03 -7.72 11.40
CA PHE A 282 -6.03 -6.64 11.26
C PHE A 282 -6.19 -6.14 9.83
N ALA A 283 -5.10 -5.85 9.14
CA ALA A 283 -5.14 -5.33 7.78
C ALA A 283 -4.61 -6.31 6.72
N ALA A 284 -4.55 -7.62 7.03
CA ALA A 284 -4.06 -8.62 6.08
C ALA A 284 -4.91 -8.68 4.79
N TYR A 285 -6.19 -8.34 4.88
CA TYR A 285 -7.15 -8.36 3.77
C TYR A 285 -7.97 -7.07 3.72
N PRO A 286 -8.49 -6.67 2.53
CA PRO A 286 -9.41 -5.55 2.40
C PRO A 286 -10.80 -5.94 2.94
N TYR A 287 -11.19 -5.36 4.08
CA TYR A 287 -12.53 -5.53 4.63
C TYR A 287 -12.92 -4.36 5.54
N GLY A 288 -14.23 -4.10 5.66
CA GLY A 288 -14.79 -3.08 6.56
C GLY A 288 -14.11 -1.73 6.43
N GLU A 289 -13.90 -1.03 7.53
CA GLU A 289 -13.30 0.30 7.53
C GLU A 289 -11.84 0.32 7.07
N VAL A 290 -11.09 -0.81 7.20
CA VAL A 290 -9.69 -0.91 6.74
C VAL A 290 -9.59 -0.66 5.23
N GLN A 291 -10.45 -1.31 4.44
CA GLN A 291 -10.46 -1.12 2.98
C GLN A 291 -10.91 0.28 2.58
N ASP A 292 -11.89 0.86 3.30
CA ASP A 292 -12.42 2.19 3.00
C ASP A 292 -11.36 3.27 3.25
N TYR A 293 -10.64 3.17 4.37
CA TYR A 293 -9.55 4.11 4.70
C TYR A 293 -8.35 3.97 3.77
N ALA A 294 -7.97 2.74 3.39
CA ALA A 294 -6.91 2.51 2.41
C ALA A 294 -7.28 3.06 1.01
N LEU A 295 -8.53 2.89 0.59
CA LEU A 295 -9.03 3.42 -0.67
C LEU A 295 -9.11 4.96 -0.66
N ASN A 296 -9.64 5.56 0.43
CA ASN A 296 -9.71 7.01 0.56
C ASN A 296 -8.31 7.63 0.58
N TRP A 297 -7.30 6.94 1.15
CA TRP A 297 -5.91 7.37 1.09
C TRP A 297 -5.41 7.49 -0.36
N LEU A 298 -5.65 6.48 -1.20
CA LEU A 298 -5.29 6.54 -2.62
C LEU A 298 -6.13 7.57 -3.40
N ASN A 299 -7.42 7.66 -3.13
CA ASN A 299 -8.29 8.62 -3.80
C ASN A 299 -7.82 10.06 -3.53
N TYR A 300 -7.43 10.37 -2.29
CA TYR A 300 -6.94 11.69 -1.96
C TYR A 300 -5.58 11.98 -2.63
N TYR A 301 -4.56 11.14 -2.40
CA TYR A 301 -3.19 11.45 -2.85
C TYR A 301 -2.93 11.20 -4.33
N LEU A 302 -3.68 10.31 -4.98
CA LEU A 302 -3.47 9.99 -6.40
C LEU A 302 -4.51 10.61 -7.32
N LEU A 303 -5.74 10.83 -6.84
CA LEU A 303 -6.82 11.39 -7.65
C LEU A 303 -7.19 12.82 -7.25
N GLY A 304 -6.70 13.32 -6.09
CA GLY A 304 -7.04 14.66 -5.58
C GLY A 304 -8.46 14.76 -5.05
N ASP A 305 -9.09 13.65 -4.63
CA ASP A 305 -10.45 13.65 -4.11
C ASP A 305 -10.50 14.20 -2.68
N ILE A 306 -10.93 15.44 -2.54
CA ILE A 306 -11.07 16.13 -1.24
C ILE A 306 -12.09 15.44 -0.34
N SER A 307 -13.16 14.87 -0.91
CA SER A 307 -14.18 14.17 -0.11
C SER A 307 -13.62 12.88 0.53
N ALA A 308 -12.65 12.25 -0.13
CA ALA A 308 -11.91 11.13 0.43
C ALA A 308 -11.05 11.58 1.64
N CYS A 309 -10.40 12.74 1.54
CA CYS A 309 -9.66 13.31 2.67
C CYS A 309 -10.60 13.63 3.85
N GLU A 310 -11.73 14.28 3.61
CA GLU A 310 -12.71 14.58 4.67
C GLU A 310 -13.16 13.30 5.38
N SER A 311 -13.36 12.20 4.63
CA SER A 311 -13.69 10.89 5.20
C SER A 311 -12.57 10.32 6.07
N LEU A 312 -11.31 10.60 5.76
CA LEU A 312 -10.16 10.20 6.57
C LEU A 312 -10.06 10.96 7.90
N LEU A 313 -10.73 12.10 8.06
CA LEU A 313 -10.79 12.83 9.33
C LEU A 313 -11.82 12.27 10.30
N GLU A 314 -12.71 11.39 9.85
CA GLU A 314 -13.67 10.72 10.70
C GLU A 314 -12.99 9.63 11.55
N TYR A 315 -13.43 9.46 12.81
CA TYR A 315 -12.89 8.41 13.68
C TYR A 315 -13.54 7.06 13.33
N PRO A 316 -12.78 6.04 12.89
CA PRO A 316 -13.37 4.75 12.51
C PRO A 316 -13.96 4.03 13.73
N SER A 317 -15.11 3.40 13.55
CA SER A 317 -15.86 2.76 14.63
C SER A 317 -15.17 1.49 15.18
N SER A 318 -14.31 0.87 14.37
CA SER A 318 -13.53 -0.32 14.73
C SER A 318 -12.16 0.00 15.35
N ALA A 319 -11.82 1.29 15.53
CA ALA A 319 -10.52 1.66 16.09
C ALA A 319 -10.51 1.64 17.61
N SER A 320 -9.43 1.12 18.21
CA SER A 320 -9.03 1.38 19.59
C SER A 320 -8.29 2.71 19.71
N GLU A 321 -7.44 3.03 18.72
CA GLU A 321 -6.77 4.31 18.58
C GLU A 321 -6.76 4.78 17.12
N TYR A 322 -6.92 6.07 16.91
CA TYR A 322 -6.84 6.69 15.60
C TYR A 322 -6.09 8.00 15.69
N LEU A 323 -4.87 8.04 15.18
CA LEU A 323 -3.98 9.19 15.21
C LEU A 323 -3.87 9.79 13.82
N ILE A 324 -4.08 11.10 13.74
CA ILE A 324 -4.09 11.83 12.46
C ILE A 324 -3.08 12.98 12.54
N ASN A 325 -2.22 13.06 11.55
CA ASN A 325 -1.46 14.24 11.18
C ASN A 325 -1.72 14.50 9.69
N LEU A 326 -2.91 14.99 9.38
CA LEU A 326 -3.40 15.27 8.03
C LEU A 326 -4.30 16.49 8.09
N GLU A 327 -4.06 17.44 7.20
CA GLU A 327 -4.96 18.55 6.94
C GLU A 327 -5.47 18.44 5.50
N CYS A 328 -6.79 18.33 5.33
CA CYS A 328 -7.40 18.37 4.01
C CYS A 328 -7.27 19.79 3.46
N SER A 329 -6.45 19.95 2.46
CA SER A 329 -6.33 21.21 1.75
C SER A 329 -7.11 21.14 0.45
N ASP A 330 -7.95 22.13 0.20
CA ASP A 330 -8.62 22.33 -1.09
C ASP A 330 -7.63 22.75 -2.20
N VAL A 331 -6.33 22.58 -1.95
CA VAL A 331 -5.28 23.02 -2.86
C VAL A 331 -4.99 21.91 -3.87
N LEU A 332 -5.70 21.93 -4.97
CA LEU A 332 -5.34 21.16 -6.15
C LEU A 332 -4.07 21.81 -6.75
N ILE A 333 -2.93 21.13 -6.64
CA ILE A 333 -1.68 21.62 -7.22
C ILE A 333 -1.85 21.77 -8.73
N GLY A 334 -1.63 22.98 -9.21
CA GLY A 334 -1.91 23.36 -10.60
C GLY A 334 -3.22 24.12 -10.80
N ASP A 335 -4.16 24.06 -9.88
CA ASP A 335 -5.38 24.88 -9.86
C ASP A 335 -5.10 26.16 -9.05
N VAL A 336 -4.61 27.17 -9.75
CA VAL A 336 -4.16 28.42 -9.12
C VAL A 336 -5.33 29.36 -8.86
N ASN A 337 -6.44 29.19 -9.60
CA ASN A 337 -7.64 30.01 -9.46
C ASN A 337 -8.69 29.38 -8.50
N GLY A 338 -8.53 28.11 -8.10
CA GLY A 338 -9.43 27.41 -7.18
C GLY A 338 -10.76 27.01 -7.81
N ASP A 339 -10.81 26.81 -9.15
CA ASP A 339 -12.03 26.41 -9.85
C ASP A 339 -12.15 24.89 -10.06
N PHE A 340 -11.24 24.12 -9.48
CA PHE A 340 -11.09 22.64 -9.59
C PHE A 340 -10.79 22.14 -11.01
N LEU A 341 -10.31 23.02 -11.89
CA LEU A 341 -9.91 22.67 -13.25
C LEU A 341 -8.50 23.18 -13.54
N ILE A 342 -7.56 22.28 -13.76
CA ILE A 342 -6.22 22.68 -14.20
C ILE A 342 -6.25 22.97 -15.70
N ASN A 343 -6.09 24.25 -16.07
CA ASN A 343 -6.22 24.69 -17.46
C ASN A 343 -5.33 25.91 -17.76
N ILE A 344 -5.48 26.50 -18.96
CA ILE A 344 -4.66 27.65 -19.40
C ILE A 344 -4.79 28.89 -18.48
N GLN A 345 -5.89 29.02 -17.73
CA GLN A 345 -6.08 30.15 -16.82
C GLN A 345 -5.11 30.10 -15.66
N ASP A 346 -4.79 28.89 -15.18
CA ASP A 346 -3.83 28.67 -14.11
C ASP A 346 -2.41 29.00 -14.54
N ILE A 347 -2.04 28.68 -15.80
CA ILE A 347 -0.75 29.11 -16.36
C ILE A 347 -0.65 30.64 -16.33
N ILE A 348 -1.72 31.35 -16.72
CA ILE A 348 -1.71 32.83 -16.74
C ILE A 348 -1.54 33.36 -15.32
N LEU A 349 -2.20 32.77 -14.33
CA LEU A 349 -2.07 33.17 -12.91
C LEU A 349 -0.68 32.84 -12.37
N THR A 350 -0.13 31.67 -12.66
CA THR A 350 1.24 31.28 -12.26
C THR A 350 2.27 32.26 -12.84
N VAL A 351 2.12 32.64 -14.11
CA VAL A 351 3.00 33.68 -14.72
C VAL A 351 2.91 35.03 -13.95
N ASN A 352 1.71 35.42 -13.53
CA ASN A 352 1.51 36.64 -12.77
C ASN A 352 2.17 36.54 -11.38
N LEU A 353 2.07 35.41 -10.71
CA LEU A 353 2.73 35.17 -9.42
C LEU A 353 4.26 35.29 -9.56
N VAL A 354 4.84 34.67 -10.59
CA VAL A 354 6.28 34.78 -10.90
C VAL A 354 6.70 36.24 -11.13
N LEU A 355 5.92 36.98 -11.91
CA LEU A 355 6.25 38.41 -12.23
C LEU A 355 6.16 39.33 -11.01
N ASN A 356 5.24 39.02 -10.09
CA ASN A 356 5.05 39.81 -8.87
C ASN A 356 5.90 39.34 -7.69
N SER A 357 6.61 38.21 -7.82
CA SER A 357 7.30 37.52 -6.72
C SER A 357 6.33 37.15 -5.56
N GLU A 358 5.12 36.75 -5.90
CA GLU A 358 4.10 36.29 -4.95
C GLU A 358 4.15 34.78 -4.88
N TYR A 359 3.84 34.22 -3.71
CA TYR A 359 3.78 32.76 -3.49
C TYR A 359 2.33 32.30 -3.39
N ASN A 360 2.03 31.19 -4.04
CA ASN A 360 0.78 30.44 -3.92
C ASN A 360 1.12 28.95 -4.04
N ILE A 361 0.78 28.16 -3.03
CA ILE A 361 1.13 26.74 -2.95
C ILE A 361 0.60 25.94 -4.15
N SER A 362 -0.58 26.26 -4.69
CA SER A 362 -1.12 25.62 -5.90
C SER A 362 -0.27 25.82 -7.15
N ALA A 363 0.56 26.85 -7.17
CA ALA A 363 1.41 27.20 -8.30
C ALA A 363 2.83 26.64 -8.17
N ASP A 364 3.23 26.13 -7.00
CA ASP A 364 4.50 25.47 -6.74
C ASP A 364 4.39 23.98 -7.12
N ILE A 365 4.47 23.71 -8.43
CA ILE A 365 4.20 22.38 -9.01
C ILE A 365 5.29 21.38 -8.63
N ASN A 366 6.53 21.86 -8.47
CA ASN A 366 7.68 21.01 -8.15
C ASN A 366 7.95 20.91 -6.64
N SER A 367 7.18 21.66 -5.82
CA SER A 367 7.28 21.69 -4.35
C SER A 367 8.68 22.08 -3.83
N ASP A 368 9.38 22.99 -4.56
CA ASP A 368 10.72 23.46 -4.16
C ASP A 368 10.67 24.70 -3.25
N GLY A 369 9.47 25.19 -2.92
CA GLY A 369 9.22 26.36 -2.06
C GLY A 369 9.35 27.70 -2.78
N GLY A 370 9.44 27.72 -4.12
CA GLY A 370 9.44 28.90 -4.96
C GLY A 370 8.49 28.76 -6.13
N ILE A 371 8.07 29.86 -6.73
CA ILE A 371 7.31 29.82 -7.98
C ILE A 371 8.16 30.47 -9.07
N ASP A 372 8.54 29.68 -10.07
CA ASP A 372 9.39 30.15 -11.16
C ASP A 372 8.98 29.57 -12.54
N ILE A 373 9.88 29.66 -13.49
CA ILE A 373 9.61 29.23 -14.87
C ILE A 373 9.48 27.69 -14.94
N LEU A 374 10.04 26.93 -13.99
CA LEU A 374 9.95 25.47 -13.98
C LEU A 374 8.54 25.02 -13.66
N ASP A 375 7.85 25.72 -12.74
CA ASP A 375 6.45 25.45 -12.41
C ASP A 375 5.53 25.72 -13.60
N ILE A 376 5.76 26.83 -14.30
CA ILE A 376 5.00 27.15 -15.51
C ILE A 376 5.15 26.07 -16.57
N VAL A 377 6.37 25.55 -16.77
CA VAL A 377 6.63 24.49 -17.75
C VAL A 377 5.99 23.17 -17.32
N GLN A 378 6.06 22.81 -16.03
CA GLN A 378 5.41 21.60 -15.51
C GLN A 378 3.90 21.71 -15.60
N LEU A 379 3.31 22.83 -15.21
CA LEU A 379 1.87 23.07 -15.34
C LEU A 379 1.39 22.98 -16.79
N ALA A 380 2.18 23.55 -17.72
CA ALA A 380 1.89 23.41 -19.14
C ALA A 380 1.94 21.95 -19.62
N ASN A 381 2.86 21.14 -19.10
CA ASN A 381 2.94 19.72 -19.42
C ASN A 381 1.73 18.94 -18.87
N ILE A 382 1.28 19.26 -17.64
CA ILE A 382 0.06 18.67 -17.05
C ILE A 382 -1.17 18.93 -17.95
N ILE A 383 -1.32 20.17 -18.44
CA ILE A 383 -2.46 20.56 -19.28
C ILE A 383 -2.42 19.92 -20.68
N LEU A 384 -1.24 19.61 -21.20
CA LEU A 384 -1.05 19.07 -22.54
C LEU A 384 -1.01 17.53 -22.58
N SER A 385 -0.95 16.86 -21.42
CA SER A 385 -0.94 15.41 -21.30
C SER A 385 -2.36 14.84 -21.34
#